data_6f2bd81121507b82db12d70cd05e34f6
#
_entry.id   6f2bd81121507b82db12d70cd05e34f6
#
_cell.length_a   1.000
_cell.length_b   1.000
_cell.length_c   1.000
_cell.angle_alpha   90.00
_cell.angle_beta   90.00
_cell.angle_gamma   90.00
#
_symmetry.space_group_name_H-M   'P 1'
#
loop_
_entity.id
_entity.type
_entity.pdbx_description
1 polymer ?
#
loop_
_entity_poly.entity_id
_entity_poly.type
_entity_poly.pdbx_seq_one_letter_code
_entity_poly.pdbx_strand_id
1 'polypeptide(L)'
;GFVTDIESETAPKGLSEETIRLISRKKNEPEWLLDFRLNAYRHWLTMAEPKWPNVKYSKIDFQDISYYSAPKPKKKLASMDEVDPELRRTFEKLGVPLHEQKVLAGVAVDVIFDSVSVTTTYKKKLAEVGVIFCSISEAVRDHPDLVRKYLGTVVPPADNFYAALNSAVFTDGSFCFIPKGVRCPMRSEEHTSELQS
;
A
#
# COMPACT_ATOMS: atom_id res chain seq x y z
N GLY A 1 -5.64 -18.90 -4.11
CA GLY A 1 -6.01 -17.86 -3.18
C GLY A 1 -6.58 -18.49 -1.91
N PHE A 2 -6.56 -17.78 -0.84
CA PHE A 2 -7.24 -18.17 0.40
C PHE A 2 -8.24 -17.09 0.80
N VAL A 3 -9.31 -17.49 1.47
CA VAL A 3 -10.33 -16.59 2.00
C VAL A 3 -10.04 -16.37 3.48
N THR A 4 -10.20 -15.15 3.96
CA THR A 4 -10.13 -14.81 5.38
C THR A 4 -11.53 -14.46 5.89
N ASP A 5 -11.83 -14.86 7.12
CA ASP A 5 -13.09 -14.52 7.79
C ASP A 5 -13.01 -13.17 8.53
N ILE A 6 -12.06 -12.31 8.12
CA ILE A 6 -11.91 -10.97 8.72
C ILE A 6 -12.97 -10.04 8.14
N GLU A 7 -13.79 -9.47 9.00
CA GLU A 7 -14.76 -8.46 8.58
C GLU A 7 -14.06 -7.20 8.08
N SER A 8 -14.31 -6.85 6.83
CA SER A 8 -13.76 -5.67 6.17
C SER A 8 -14.87 -4.64 5.89
N GLU A 9 -14.50 -3.38 5.95
CA GLU A 9 -15.27 -2.28 5.38
C GLU A 9 -14.80 -2.09 3.94
N THR A 10 -15.66 -2.40 2.98
CA THR A 10 -15.35 -2.31 1.55
C THR A 10 -16.12 -1.17 0.92
N ALA A 11 -15.45 -0.33 0.16
CA ALA A 11 -16.09 0.74 -0.59
C ALA A 11 -17.00 0.18 -1.69
N PRO A 12 -18.05 0.90 -2.10
CA PRO A 12 -18.84 0.53 -3.28
C PRO A 12 -17.96 0.32 -4.50
N LYS A 13 -18.39 -0.57 -5.39
CA LYS A 13 -17.73 -0.77 -6.69
C LYS A 13 -17.84 0.48 -7.55
N GLY A 14 -16.87 0.65 -8.43
CA GLY A 14 -16.84 1.71 -9.42
C GLY A 14 -15.71 2.70 -9.21
N LEU A 15 -15.18 3.16 -10.33
CA LEU A 15 -14.10 4.14 -10.39
C LEU A 15 -14.63 5.50 -10.82
N SER A 16 -14.54 6.47 -9.94
CA SER A 16 -15.00 7.84 -10.15
C SER A 16 -14.18 8.82 -9.32
N GLU A 17 -14.30 10.12 -9.56
CA GLU A 17 -13.71 11.14 -8.67
C GLU A 17 -14.23 11.00 -7.22
N GLU A 18 -15.47 10.58 -7.04
CA GLU A 18 -16.05 10.38 -5.70
C GLU A 18 -15.36 9.22 -4.97
N THR A 19 -15.11 8.11 -5.68
CA THR A 19 -14.34 6.96 -5.15
C THR A 19 -12.93 7.40 -4.71
N ILE A 20 -12.25 8.20 -5.52
CA ILE A 20 -10.92 8.73 -5.22
C ILE A 20 -10.95 9.64 -4.00
N ARG A 21 -11.94 10.54 -3.92
CA ARG A 21 -12.13 11.40 -2.75
C ARG A 21 -12.46 10.60 -1.49
N LEU A 22 -13.20 9.49 -1.64
CA LEU A 22 -13.48 8.57 -0.52
C LEU A 22 -12.18 7.95 0.00
N ILE A 23 -11.33 7.42 -0.90
CA ILE A 23 -10.01 6.86 -0.54
C ILE A 23 -9.19 7.90 0.24
N SER A 24 -9.04 9.09 -0.33
CA SER A 24 -8.27 10.18 0.27
C SER A 24 -8.80 10.56 1.68
N ARG A 25 -10.12 10.66 1.85
CA ARG A 25 -10.73 10.91 3.17
C ARG A 25 -10.47 9.77 4.16
N LYS A 26 -10.62 8.51 3.72
CA LYS A 26 -10.37 7.32 4.58
C LYS A 26 -8.91 7.25 5.04
N LYS A 27 -7.98 7.72 4.22
CA LYS A 27 -6.54 7.75 4.50
C LYS A 27 -6.09 9.04 5.20
N ASN A 28 -6.98 10.02 5.41
CA ASN A 28 -6.65 11.35 5.95
C ASN A 28 -5.51 12.03 5.18
N GLU A 29 -5.57 11.98 3.85
CA GLU A 29 -4.53 12.51 3.00
C GLU A 29 -4.57 14.03 2.89
N PRO A 30 -3.42 14.69 2.71
CA PRO A 30 -3.37 16.12 2.43
C PRO A 30 -3.90 16.42 1.02
N GLU A 31 -4.38 17.66 0.83
CA GLU A 31 -5.00 18.11 -0.42
C GLU A 31 -4.12 17.89 -1.65
N TRP A 32 -2.81 18.14 -1.54
CA TRP A 32 -1.87 17.94 -2.65
C TRP A 32 -1.84 16.49 -3.17
N LEU A 33 -2.05 15.50 -2.28
CA LEU A 33 -2.09 14.09 -2.70
C LEU A 33 -3.44 13.75 -3.34
N LEU A 34 -4.52 14.33 -2.85
CA LEU A 34 -5.83 14.24 -3.53
C LEU A 34 -5.77 14.83 -4.94
N ASP A 35 -5.14 15.99 -5.10
CA ASP A 35 -4.96 16.61 -6.42
C ASP A 35 -4.12 15.73 -7.36
N PHE A 36 -3.04 15.15 -6.85
CA PHE A 36 -2.23 14.18 -7.60
C PHE A 36 -3.09 13.02 -8.11
N ARG A 37 -3.92 12.42 -7.24
CA ARG A 37 -4.83 11.33 -7.59
C ARG A 37 -5.85 11.73 -8.64
N LEU A 38 -6.51 12.86 -8.45
CA LEU A 38 -7.54 13.34 -9.37
C LEU A 38 -6.95 13.66 -10.75
N ASN A 39 -5.75 14.24 -10.81
CA ASN A 39 -5.06 14.48 -12.06
C ASN A 39 -4.68 13.17 -12.77
N ALA A 40 -4.20 12.17 -12.02
CA ALA A 40 -3.92 10.85 -12.56
C ALA A 40 -5.18 10.17 -13.11
N TYR A 41 -6.30 10.26 -12.40
CA TYR A 41 -7.58 9.72 -12.86
C TYR A 41 -8.09 10.40 -14.14
N ARG A 42 -8.06 11.73 -14.19
CA ARG A 42 -8.47 12.47 -15.39
C ARG A 42 -7.60 12.12 -16.59
N HIS A 43 -6.31 11.92 -16.36
CA HIS A 43 -5.41 11.46 -17.40
C HIS A 43 -5.74 10.03 -17.82
N TRP A 44 -6.01 9.13 -16.89
CA TRP A 44 -6.42 7.76 -17.16
C TRP A 44 -7.67 7.68 -18.06
N LEU A 45 -8.65 8.56 -17.87
CA LEU A 45 -9.87 8.63 -18.70
C LEU A 45 -9.57 8.94 -20.17
N THR A 46 -8.43 9.54 -20.48
CA THR A 46 -7.99 9.83 -21.86
C THR A 46 -7.21 8.71 -22.51
N MET A 47 -6.85 7.67 -21.73
CA MET A 47 -6.01 6.57 -22.19
C MET A 47 -6.84 5.36 -22.61
N ALA A 48 -6.27 4.54 -23.45
CA ALA A 48 -6.81 3.23 -23.80
C ALA A 48 -5.97 2.13 -23.14
N GLU A 49 -6.63 1.07 -22.71
CA GLU A 49 -5.94 -0.12 -22.20
C GLU A 49 -5.00 -0.70 -23.27
N PRO A 50 -3.74 -0.97 -22.93
CA PRO A 50 -2.75 -1.43 -23.90
C PRO A 50 -3.10 -2.83 -24.43
N LYS A 51 -2.92 -3.02 -25.74
CA LYS A 51 -3.17 -4.31 -26.44
C LYS A 51 -1.90 -5.03 -26.85
N TRP A 52 -0.74 -4.47 -26.54
CA TRP A 52 0.57 -5.01 -26.91
C TRP A 52 1.06 -6.19 -26.04
N PRO A 53 0.62 -6.39 -24.77
CA PRO A 53 1.06 -7.54 -24.01
C PRO A 53 0.61 -8.85 -24.67
N ASN A 54 1.53 -9.79 -24.82
CA ASN A 54 1.22 -11.12 -25.36
C ASN A 54 0.61 -12.03 -24.29
N VAL A 55 -0.35 -11.52 -23.54
CA VAL A 55 -1.11 -12.24 -22.52
C VAL A 55 -2.58 -12.22 -22.87
N LYS A 56 -3.23 -13.35 -22.64
CA LYS A 56 -4.68 -13.51 -22.83
C LYS A 56 -5.37 -13.49 -21.47
N TYR A 57 -6.20 -12.49 -21.24
CA TYR A 57 -7.04 -12.38 -20.05
C TYR A 57 -8.43 -11.90 -20.44
N SER A 58 -9.40 -12.15 -19.58
CA SER A 58 -10.76 -11.66 -19.78
C SER A 58 -10.76 -10.13 -19.68
N LYS A 59 -11.63 -9.48 -20.46
CA LYS A 59 -11.79 -8.02 -20.36
C LYS A 59 -12.10 -7.61 -18.93
N ILE A 60 -11.35 -6.67 -18.42
CA ILE A 60 -11.53 -6.11 -17.08
C ILE A 60 -12.64 -5.06 -17.13
N ASP A 61 -13.62 -5.19 -16.25
CA ASP A 61 -14.59 -4.14 -15.99
C ASP A 61 -14.13 -3.32 -14.78
N PHE A 62 -13.51 -2.17 -15.02
CA PHE A 62 -13.04 -1.28 -13.98
C PHE A 62 -14.16 -0.66 -13.14
N GLN A 63 -15.42 -0.78 -13.56
CA GLN A 63 -16.57 -0.35 -12.78
C GLN A 63 -17.13 -1.44 -11.86
N ASP A 64 -16.73 -2.71 -12.06
CA ASP A 64 -17.12 -3.83 -11.21
C ASP A 64 -16.07 -4.16 -10.12
N ILE A 65 -15.14 -3.25 -9.87
CA ILE A 65 -14.07 -3.40 -8.87
C ILE A 65 -14.30 -2.44 -7.70
N SER A 66 -14.08 -2.91 -6.46
CA SER A 66 -13.94 -2.05 -5.31
C SER A 66 -12.47 -1.64 -5.13
N TYR A 67 -12.22 -0.35 -4.98
CA TYR A 67 -10.87 0.23 -4.92
C TYR A 67 -10.38 0.52 -3.50
N TYR A 68 -11.17 0.20 -2.49
CA TYR A 68 -10.78 0.32 -1.10
C TYR A 68 -11.46 -0.74 -0.25
N SER A 69 -10.68 -1.44 0.53
CA SER A 69 -11.15 -2.34 1.57
C SER A 69 -10.21 -2.24 2.77
N ALA A 70 -10.75 -2.18 3.96
CA ALA A 70 -9.96 -2.17 5.18
C ALA A 70 -10.61 -3.06 6.24
N PRO A 71 -9.81 -3.75 7.07
CA PRO A 71 -10.34 -4.45 8.22
C PRO A 71 -11.12 -3.49 9.11
N LYS A 72 -12.27 -3.91 9.64
CA LYS A 72 -13.00 -3.07 10.60
C LYS A 72 -12.11 -2.78 11.81
N PRO A 73 -12.01 -1.53 12.25
CA PRO A 73 -11.11 -1.16 13.34
C PRO A 73 -11.55 -1.86 14.62
N LYS A 74 -10.81 -2.90 14.99
CA LYS A 74 -10.79 -3.41 16.36
C LYS A 74 -9.82 -2.53 17.15
N LYS A 75 -10.03 -2.33 18.45
CA LYS A 75 -9.21 -1.46 19.34
C LYS A 75 -7.73 -1.42 18.95
N LYS A 76 -7.12 -0.22 18.99
CA LYS A 76 -5.67 -0.07 18.79
C LYS A 76 -4.93 -1.04 19.70
N LEU A 77 -4.26 -2.00 19.10
CA LEU A 77 -3.50 -3.01 19.80
C LEU A 77 -2.14 -2.43 20.18
N ALA A 78 -1.75 -2.58 21.43
CA ALA A 78 -0.47 -2.07 21.93
C ALA A 78 0.71 -3.00 21.59
N SER A 79 0.44 -4.28 21.33
CA SER A 79 1.46 -5.27 20.97
C SER A 79 0.93 -6.32 19.99
N MET A 80 1.87 -7.04 19.36
CA MET A 80 1.56 -8.17 18.48
C MET A 80 0.86 -9.34 19.20
N ASP A 81 0.96 -9.42 20.52
CA ASP A 81 0.30 -10.45 21.32
C ASP A 81 -1.21 -10.20 21.48
N GLU A 82 -1.63 -8.96 21.23
CA GLU A 82 -3.04 -8.55 21.24
C GLU A 82 -3.69 -8.66 19.86
N VAL A 83 -2.93 -9.07 18.84
CA VAL A 83 -3.46 -9.27 17.48
C VAL A 83 -4.46 -10.42 17.49
N ASP A 84 -5.61 -10.20 16.85
CA ASP A 84 -6.66 -11.22 16.68
C ASP A 84 -6.03 -12.54 16.17
N PRO A 85 -6.33 -13.67 16.79
CA PRO A 85 -5.79 -14.97 16.37
C PRO A 85 -6.04 -15.30 14.89
N GLU A 86 -7.14 -14.85 14.30
CA GLU A 86 -7.42 -15.03 12.88
C GLU A 86 -6.52 -14.17 11.98
N LEU A 87 -6.28 -12.92 12.36
CA LEU A 87 -5.34 -12.06 11.67
C LEU A 87 -3.91 -12.63 11.76
N ARG A 88 -3.53 -13.16 12.92
CA ARG A 88 -2.26 -13.87 13.12
C ARG A 88 -2.13 -15.10 12.21
N ARG A 89 -3.18 -15.93 12.12
CA ARG A 89 -3.24 -17.07 11.18
C ARG A 89 -3.14 -16.63 9.72
N THR A 90 -3.71 -15.49 9.39
CA THR A 90 -3.62 -14.91 8.04
C THR A 90 -2.17 -14.53 7.73
N PHE A 91 -1.47 -13.90 8.64
CA PHE A 91 -0.04 -13.60 8.49
C PHE A 91 0.82 -14.86 8.35
N GLU A 92 0.49 -15.91 9.11
CA GLU A 92 1.14 -17.22 8.96
C GLU A 92 0.89 -17.84 7.57
N LYS A 93 -0.33 -17.77 7.05
CA LYS A 93 -0.68 -18.24 5.71
C LYS A 93 0.02 -17.45 4.61
N LEU A 94 0.28 -16.16 4.83
CA LEU A 94 1.05 -15.30 3.94
C LEU A 94 2.56 -15.54 4.02
N GLY A 95 2.99 -16.46 4.90
CA GLY A 95 4.40 -16.73 5.12
C GLY A 95 5.12 -15.61 5.87
N VAL A 96 4.38 -14.77 6.60
CA VAL A 96 4.94 -13.78 7.52
C VAL A 96 4.97 -14.37 8.92
N PRO A 97 6.07 -15.02 9.32
CA PRO A 97 6.16 -15.68 10.61
C PRO A 97 6.35 -14.60 11.68
N LEU A 98 5.30 -14.24 12.39
CA LEU A 98 5.33 -13.24 13.46
C LEU A 98 6.29 -13.62 14.59
N HIS A 99 6.51 -14.91 14.82
CA HIS A 99 7.48 -15.42 15.78
C HIS A 99 8.91 -15.48 15.24
N GLU A 100 9.08 -15.59 13.92
CA GLU A 100 10.39 -15.59 13.25
C GLU A 100 10.96 -14.18 13.03
N GLN A 101 10.21 -13.12 13.31
CA GLN A 101 10.73 -11.76 13.28
C GLN A 101 11.97 -11.60 14.20
N LYS A 102 12.08 -12.45 15.21
CA LYS A 102 13.30 -12.57 16.05
C LYS A 102 14.39 -13.42 15.39
N VAL A 103 14.03 -14.35 14.51
CA VAL A 103 14.93 -15.33 13.90
C VAL A 103 15.44 -14.87 12.53
N LEU A 104 14.64 -14.12 11.78
CA LEU A 104 15.07 -13.41 10.57
C LEU A 104 15.90 -12.17 10.94
N ALA A 105 16.88 -12.39 11.83
CA ALA A 105 17.81 -11.35 12.24
C ALA A 105 18.44 -10.70 11.01
N GLY A 106 18.01 -9.48 10.69
CA GLY A 106 18.53 -8.71 9.57
C GLY A 106 17.57 -8.40 8.44
N VAL A 107 16.30 -8.80 8.52
CA VAL A 107 15.27 -8.43 7.54
C VAL A 107 14.28 -7.44 8.14
N ALA A 108 14.08 -6.32 7.47
CA ALA A 108 12.98 -5.39 7.77
C ALA A 108 11.76 -5.77 6.92
N VAL A 109 10.61 -5.86 7.57
CA VAL A 109 9.36 -6.30 6.94
C VAL A 109 8.30 -5.21 7.10
N ASP A 110 7.66 -4.86 6.00
CA ASP A 110 6.41 -4.09 5.99
C ASP A 110 5.28 -4.99 5.52
N VAL A 111 4.22 -5.08 6.30
CA VAL A 111 3.08 -5.95 6.03
C VAL A 111 1.86 -5.09 5.77
N ILE A 112 1.33 -5.22 4.56
CA ILE A 112 0.11 -4.55 4.12
C ILE A 112 -1.01 -5.59 4.04
N PHE A 113 -2.14 -5.28 4.65
CA PHE A 113 -3.35 -6.06 4.58
C PHE A 113 -4.49 -5.19 4.03
N ASP A 114 -5.07 -5.60 2.91
CA ASP A 114 -6.00 -4.78 2.13
C ASP A 114 -5.40 -3.39 1.85
N SER A 115 -6.11 -2.34 2.21
CA SER A 115 -5.71 -0.95 1.95
C SER A 115 -4.94 -0.30 3.12
N VAL A 116 -4.44 -1.09 4.07
CA VAL A 116 -3.77 -0.56 5.27
C VAL A 116 -2.50 -1.33 5.61
N SER A 117 -1.47 -0.60 6.02
CA SER A 117 -0.29 -1.19 6.63
C SER A 117 -0.58 -1.56 8.08
N VAL A 118 -0.26 -2.78 8.48
CA VAL A 118 -0.53 -3.31 9.82
C VAL A 118 0.70 -3.36 10.70
N THR A 119 1.89 -3.52 10.12
CA THR A 119 3.14 -3.54 10.87
C THR A 119 4.35 -3.23 10.00
N THR A 120 5.32 -2.54 10.59
CA THR A 120 6.66 -2.34 10.03
C THR A 120 7.69 -2.70 11.09
N THR A 121 8.57 -3.63 10.76
CA THR A 121 9.60 -4.12 11.71
C THR A 121 10.91 -3.36 11.56
N TYR A 122 11.74 -3.38 12.60
CA TYR A 122 13.09 -2.76 12.62
C TYR A 122 13.13 -1.26 12.31
N LYS A 123 12.01 -0.57 12.30
CA LYS A 123 11.92 0.86 12.01
C LYS A 123 12.91 1.71 12.83
N LYS A 124 13.00 1.44 14.14
CA LYS A 124 13.92 2.17 15.04
C LYS A 124 15.38 1.95 14.66
N LYS A 125 15.77 0.70 14.41
CA LYS A 125 17.14 0.33 14.04
C LYS A 125 17.56 0.94 12.70
N LEU A 126 16.67 1.03 11.76
CA LEU A 126 16.91 1.70 10.48
C LEU A 126 17.03 3.22 10.65
N ALA A 127 16.20 3.81 11.52
CA ALA A 127 16.24 5.24 11.83
C ALA A 127 17.57 5.67 12.47
N GLU A 128 18.25 4.81 13.26
CA GLU A 128 19.56 5.09 13.85
C GLU A 128 20.63 5.42 12.80
N VAL A 129 20.50 4.88 11.59
CA VAL A 129 21.39 5.17 10.45
C VAL A 129 20.77 6.14 9.45
N GLY A 130 19.64 6.76 9.78
CA GLY A 130 18.93 7.72 8.95
C GLY A 130 18.10 7.11 7.82
N VAL A 131 17.93 5.80 7.80
CA VAL A 131 17.04 5.12 6.82
C VAL A 131 15.60 5.21 7.32
N ILE A 132 14.70 5.66 6.42
CA ILE A 132 13.27 5.69 6.67
C ILE A 132 12.65 4.48 6.00
N PHE A 133 11.97 3.65 6.77
CA PHE A 133 11.21 2.51 6.26
C PHE A 133 9.86 2.45 6.97
N CYS A 134 8.79 2.70 6.23
CA CYS A 134 7.43 2.78 6.77
C CYS A 134 6.39 2.62 5.66
N SER A 135 5.11 2.59 6.02
CA SER A 135 4.05 2.66 5.01
C SER A 135 4.05 4.00 4.27
N ILE A 136 3.54 4.03 3.04
CA ILE A 136 3.38 5.28 2.30
C ILE A 136 2.43 6.24 3.02
N SER A 137 1.41 5.74 3.68
CA SER A 137 0.47 6.53 4.47
C SER A 137 1.17 7.23 5.64
N GLU A 138 2.08 6.55 6.31
CA GLU A 138 2.91 7.14 7.36
C GLU A 138 3.89 8.16 6.78
N ALA A 139 4.54 7.84 5.66
CA ALA A 139 5.47 8.74 5.00
C ALA A 139 4.79 10.04 4.54
N VAL A 140 3.57 9.97 4.03
CA VAL A 140 2.77 11.15 3.65
C VAL A 140 2.51 12.07 4.85
N ARG A 141 2.29 11.50 6.03
CA ARG A 141 2.03 12.26 7.26
C ARG A 141 3.32 12.83 7.86
N ASP A 142 4.36 12.00 7.99
CA ASP A 142 5.56 12.30 8.78
C ASP A 142 6.70 12.86 7.92
N HIS A 143 6.71 12.59 6.62
CA HIS A 143 7.73 13.01 5.65
C HIS A 143 7.14 13.55 4.35
N PRO A 144 6.14 14.46 4.39
CA PRO A 144 5.39 14.90 3.22
C PRO A 144 6.28 15.50 2.12
N ASP A 145 7.33 16.21 2.48
CA ASP A 145 8.24 16.84 1.52
C ASP A 145 9.02 15.82 0.69
N LEU A 146 9.46 14.71 1.32
CA LEU A 146 10.13 13.63 0.62
C LEU A 146 9.16 12.92 -0.33
N VAL A 147 7.97 12.58 0.15
CA VAL A 147 6.96 11.94 -0.70
C VAL A 147 6.61 12.83 -1.88
N ARG A 148 6.32 14.10 -1.63
CA ARG A 148 5.97 15.08 -2.66
C ARG A 148 7.08 15.27 -3.70
N LYS A 149 8.34 15.20 -3.26
CA LYS A 149 9.51 15.33 -4.14
C LYS A 149 9.67 14.15 -5.07
N TYR A 150 9.37 12.93 -4.64
CA TYR A 150 9.73 11.72 -5.38
C TYR A 150 8.54 10.96 -5.96
N LEU A 151 7.33 11.13 -5.43
CA LEU A 151 6.14 10.45 -5.92
C LEU A 151 5.89 10.77 -7.39
N GLY A 152 5.79 9.73 -8.22
CA GLY A 152 5.53 9.86 -9.65
C GLY A 152 6.66 10.48 -10.49
N THR A 153 7.88 10.57 -9.96
CA THR A 153 9.01 11.16 -10.70
C THR A 153 9.76 10.16 -11.58
N VAL A 154 9.79 8.88 -11.20
CA VAL A 154 10.44 7.80 -11.97
C VAL A 154 9.45 7.18 -12.94
N VAL A 155 8.27 6.82 -12.46
CA VAL A 155 7.15 6.38 -13.29
C VAL A 155 6.01 7.40 -13.11
N PRO A 156 5.91 8.41 -13.98
CA PRO A 156 4.85 9.41 -13.86
C PRO A 156 3.48 8.81 -14.20
N PRO A 157 2.37 9.39 -13.68
CA PRO A 157 1.02 8.96 -14.04
C PRO A 157 0.76 8.93 -15.54
N ALA A 158 1.46 9.78 -16.31
CA ALA A 158 1.32 9.87 -17.76
C ALA A 158 2.08 8.78 -18.54
N ASP A 159 2.86 7.93 -17.87
CA ASP A 159 3.69 6.93 -18.52
C ASP A 159 2.84 5.88 -19.26
N ASN A 160 1.86 5.31 -18.60
CA ASN A 160 0.98 4.31 -19.20
C ASN A 160 -0.36 4.20 -18.44
N PHE A 161 -1.30 3.47 -19.05
CA PHE A 161 -2.64 3.24 -18.53
C PHE A 161 -2.67 2.73 -17.08
N TYR A 162 -1.83 1.75 -16.75
CA TYR A 162 -1.80 1.16 -15.41
C TYR A 162 -1.07 2.04 -14.40
N ALA A 163 -0.06 2.79 -14.83
CA ALA A 163 0.60 3.79 -13.98
C ALA A 163 -0.37 4.91 -13.59
N ALA A 164 -1.20 5.38 -14.54
CA ALA A 164 -2.25 6.35 -14.28
C ALA A 164 -3.31 5.80 -13.30
N LEU A 165 -3.80 4.59 -13.56
CA LEU A 165 -4.78 3.93 -12.68
C LEU A 165 -4.23 3.75 -11.27
N ASN A 166 -3.04 3.17 -11.14
CA ASN A 166 -2.40 2.98 -9.83
C ASN A 166 -2.22 4.30 -9.10
N SER A 167 -1.74 5.33 -9.78
CA SER A 167 -1.56 6.67 -9.19
C SER A 167 -2.87 7.29 -8.68
N ALA A 168 -3.99 6.95 -9.30
CA ALA A 168 -5.31 7.42 -8.88
C ALA A 168 -5.83 6.69 -7.63
N VAL A 169 -5.60 5.37 -7.52
CA VAL A 169 -6.33 4.54 -6.55
C VAL A 169 -5.45 3.79 -5.54
N PHE A 170 -4.12 3.92 -5.58
CA PHE A 170 -3.29 3.22 -4.58
C PHE A 170 -3.74 3.56 -3.16
N THR A 171 -3.77 2.57 -2.29
CA THR A 171 -4.30 2.72 -0.93
C THR A 171 -3.21 2.66 0.13
N ASP A 172 -2.20 1.83 -0.10
CA ASP A 172 -0.97 1.83 0.69
C ASP A 172 0.20 1.32 -0.16
N GLY A 173 1.36 1.24 0.45
CA GLY A 173 2.60 0.78 -0.14
C GLY A 173 3.75 1.02 0.82
N SER A 174 4.93 0.49 0.48
CA SER A 174 6.13 0.70 1.28
C SER A 174 6.88 1.93 0.83
N PHE A 175 7.31 2.73 1.78
CA PHE A 175 8.20 3.86 1.59
C PHE A 175 9.57 3.53 2.17
N CYS A 176 10.59 3.51 1.33
CA CYS A 176 11.98 3.31 1.74
C CYS A 176 12.84 4.46 1.23
N PHE A 177 13.43 5.21 2.15
CA PHE A 177 14.37 6.28 1.82
C PHE A 177 15.72 6.03 2.49
N ILE A 178 16.77 5.96 1.68
CA ILE A 178 18.15 5.78 2.13
C ILE A 178 18.91 7.06 1.77
N PRO A 179 19.41 7.82 2.77
CA PRO A 179 20.17 9.03 2.50
C PRO A 179 21.44 8.73 1.67
N LYS A 180 21.89 9.74 0.90
CA LYS A 180 23.12 9.62 0.14
C LYS A 180 24.31 9.28 1.04
N GLY A 181 25.10 8.28 0.63
CA GLY A 181 26.27 7.83 1.39
C GLY A 181 25.98 6.85 2.52
N VAL A 182 24.71 6.58 2.80
CA VAL A 182 24.31 5.58 3.81
C VAL A 182 24.16 4.22 3.15
N ARG A 183 24.71 3.18 3.78
CA ARG A 183 24.48 1.78 3.41
C ARG A 183 23.40 1.22 4.34
N CYS A 184 22.31 0.73 3.79
CA CYS A 184 21.27 0.07 4.57
C CYS A 184 21.86 -1.17 5.24
N PRO A 185 21.76 -1.30 6.58
CA PRO A 185 22.42 -2.38 7.33
C PRO A 185 21.71 -3.72 7.21
N MET A 186 20.53 -3.76 6.61
CA MET A 186 19.72 -4.96 6.49
C MET A 186 18.94 -5.00 5.16
N ARG A 187 18.51 -6.19 4.77
CA ARG A 187 17.58 -6.40 3.66
C ARG A 187 16.19 -5.89 4.07
N SER A 188 15.47 -5.29 3.14
CA SER A 188 14.05 -4.98 3.28
C SER A 188 13.19 -5.96 2.49
N GLU A 189 12.01 -6.26 3.00
CA GLU A 189 11.04 -7.13 2.34
C GLU A 189 9.63 -6.56 2.56
N GLU A 190 8.81 -6.60 1.52
CA GLU A 190 7.40 -6.21 1.56
C GLU A 190 6.54 -7.44 1.35
N HIS A 191 5.56 -7.62 2.22
CA HIS A 191 4.53 -8.64 2.06
C HIS A 191 3.18 -7.96 1.85
N THR A 192 2.64 -8.11 0.65
CA THR A 192 1.28 -7.69 0.31
C THR A 192 0.36 -8.90 0.37
N SER A 193 -0.74 -8.78 1.09
CA SER A 193 -1.83 -9.72 0.99
C SER A 193 -2.73 -9.29 -0.18
N GLU A 194 -2.39 -9.67 -1.38
CA GLU A 194 -3.39 -9.66 -2.44
C GLU A 194 -4.38 -10.79 -2.19
N LEU A 195 -5.36 -10.50 -1.39
CA LEU A 195 -6.56 -11.30 -1.23
C LEU A 195 -7.50 -10.96 -2.38
N GLN A 196 -7.14 -11.41 -3.55
CA GLN A 196 -8.03 -11.32 -4.68
C GLN A 196 -8.80 -12.63 -4.76
N SER A 197 -10.08 -12.51 -4.48
CA SER A 197 -11.12 -13.49 -4.79
C SER A 197 -11.10 -13.90 -6.25
#